data_1949335ada711b7e6d134aa1a044253a
#
_entry.id   1949335ada711b7e6d134aa1a044253a
#
_cell.length_a   1.000
_cell.length_b   1.000
_cell.length_c   1.000
_cell.angle_alpha   90.00
_cell.angle_beta   90.00
_cell.angle_gamma   90.00
#
_symmetry.space_group_name_H-M   'P 1'
#
loop_
_entity.id
_entity.type
_entity.pdbx_description
1 polymer ?
#
loop_
_entity_poly.entity_id
_entity_poly.type
_entity_poly.pdbx_seq_one_letter_code
_entity_poly.pdbx_strand_id
1 'polypeptide(L)'
;GEDTLLRTRLTDRSVERVPCYTFHDGFSAYRHLLDGVLPIRLDSITAESSAIITRFYQACIGWVRYKPLLLYITDACGYESKILEIQHILELVLPKICACFQDDNFYNLLPEFRKYSKNAVKHYQKFIETQQSWAKLMDHIESSRR
;
A
#
# COMPACT_ATOMS: atom_id res chain seq x y z
N GLY A 1 -2.67 -0.95 -5.41
CA GLY A 1 -2.42 -2.31 -5.25
C GLY A 1 -2.13 -3.08 -6.52
N GLU A 2 -2.95 -4.03 -6.82
CA GLU A 2 -2.78 -4.98 -7.94
C GLU A 2 -2.70 -4.26 -9.30
N ASP A 3 -3.53 -3.24 -9.51
CA ASP A 3 -3.58 -2.46 -10.74
C ASP A 3 -2.23 -1.78 -11.06
N THR A 4 -1.51 -1.36 -10.03
CA THR A 4 -0.21 -0.71 -10.23
C THR A 4 0.87 -1.71 -10.64
N LEU A 5 0.83 -2.94 -10.10
CA LEU A 5 1.74 -4.01 -10.50
C LEU A 5 1.40 -4.52 -11.91
N LEU A 6 0.12 -4.60 -12.26
CA LEU A 6 -0.32 -4.94 -13.62
C LEU A 6 0.24 -3.93 -14.64
N ARG A 7 0.18 -2.63 -14.35
CA ARG A 7 0.72 -1.59 -15.21
C ARG A 7 2.22 -1.76 -15.50
N THR A 8 3.01 -2.24 -14.54
CA THR A 8 4.45 -2.46 -14.76
C THR A 8 4.76 -3.58 -15.75
N ARG A 9 3.76 -4.41 -16.09
CA ARG A 9 3.91 -5.52 -17.06
C ARG A 9 3.39 -5.19 -18.45
N LEU A 10 2.67 -4.10 -18.64
CA LEU A 10 2.17 -3.65 -19.94
C LEU A 10 3.25 -2.85 -20.69
N THR A 11 4.41 -3.49 -20.91
CA THR A 11 5.57 -2.84 -21.53
C THR A 11 5.45 -2.70 -23.05
N ASP A 12 4.59 -3.50 -23.66
CA ASP A 12 4.34 -3.58 -25.11
C ASP A 12 3.10 -2.78 -25.56
N ARG A 13 2.46 -2.07 -24.61
CA ARG A 13 1.23 -1.31 -24.87
C ARG A 13 1.35 0.13 -24.41
N SER A 14 0.74 1.04 -25.16
CA SER A 14 0.58 2.42 -24.72
C SER A 14 -0.43 2.46 -23.58
N VAL A 15 -0.03 3.08 -22.46
CA VAL A 15 -0.93 3.34 -21.34
C VAL A 15 -1.28 4.82 -21.37
N GLU A 16 -2.49 5.13 -21.81
CA GLU A 16 -2.99 6.50 -21.81
C GLU A 16 -3.70 6.84 -20.51
N ARG A 17 -3.44 8.05 -20.01
CA ARG A 17 -4.13 8.57 -18.85
C ARG A 17 -5.47 9.13 -19.28
N VAL A 18 -6.55 8.42 -18.98
CA VAL A 18 -7.89 8.95 -19.18
C VAL A 18 -8.28 9.86 -18.00
N PRO A 19 -8.96 10.99 -18.25
CA PRO A 19 -9.40 11.91 -17.21
C PRO A 19 -10.66 11.37 -16.51
N CYS A 20 -10.59 10.13 -16.03
CA CYS A 20 -11.63 9.53 -15.19
C CYS A 20 -11.01 9.08 -13.88
N TYR A 21 -11.72 9.34 -12.79
CA TYR A 21 -11.33 8.88 -11.47
C TYR A 21 -12.18 7.67 -11.12
N THR A 22 -11.54 6.51 -10.95
CA THR A 22 -12.20 5.35 -10.37
C THR A 22 -12.10 5.49 -8.86
N PHE A 23 -13.20 5.83 -8.21
CA PHE A 23 -13.28 5.80 -6.76
C PHE A 23 -13.53 4.35 -6.34
N HIS A 24 -12.51 3.71 -5.77
CA HIS A 24 -12.76 2.54 -4.94
C HIS A 24 -13.40 3.06 -3.66
N ASP A 25 -14.69 2.87 -3.51
CA ASP A 25 -15.45 3.32 -2.34
C ASP A 25 -15.16 2.46 -1.09
N GLY A 26 -13.92 1.98 -0.98
CA GLY A 26 -13.42 1.34 0.25
C GLY A 26 -13.42 2.27 1.45
N PHE A 27 -13.59 3.58 1.21
CA PHE A 27 -13.71 4.59 2.28
C PHE A 27 -15.14 4.96 2.62
N SER A 28 -16.15 4.44 1.95
CA SER A 28 -17.54 4.75 2.32
C SER A 28 -17.85 4.35 3.76
N ALA A 29 -17.29 3.24 4.21
CA ALA A 29 -17.37 2.79 5.60
C ALA A 29 -16.67 3.73 6.60
N TYR A 30 -15.75 4.58 6.12
CA TYR A 30 -15.00 5.54 6.94
C TYR A 30 -15.48 6.97 6.77
N ARG A 31 -16.56 7.18 6.01
CA ARG A 31 -17.05 8.51 5.64
C ARG A 31 -17.26 9.41 6.86
N HIS A 32 -17.81 8.84 7.93
CA HIS A 32 -18.01 9.56 9.19
C HIS A 32 -16.71 9.99 9.90
N LEU A 33 -15.58 9.33 9.59
CA LEU A 33 -14.25 9.75 10.05
C LEU A 33 -13.61 10.79 9.12
N LEU A 34 -14.12 10.91 7.89
CA LEU A 34 -13.56 11.75 6.84
C LEU A 34 -14.46 12.92 6.47
N ASP A 35 -15.69 12.99 7.02
CA ASP A 35 -16.61 14.11 6.82
C ASP A 35 -16.07 15.36 7.55
N GLY A 36 -15.37 16.15 6.77
CA GLY A 36 -14.74 17.38 7.22
C GLY A 36 -13.24 17.24 7.50
N VAL A 37 -12.69 18.24 8.16
CA VAL A 37 -11.31 18.19 8.66
C VAL A 37 -11.26 17.07 9.71
N LEU A 38 -10.37 16.11 9.54
CA LEU A 38 -10.14 15.05 10.53
C LEU A 38 -10.07 15.70 11.92
N PRO A 39 -10.92 15.30 12.86
CA PRO A 39 -10.84 15.84 14.20
C PRO A 39 -9.45 15.59 14.76
N ILE A 40 -8.90 16.58 15.46
CA ILE A 40 -7.59 16.45 16.09
C ILE A 40 -7.59 15.26 17.08
N ARG A 41 -8.77 14.91 17.56
CA ARG A 41 -8.97 13.79 18.48
C ARG A 41 -10.41 13.30 18.37
N LEU A 42 -10.62 11.98 18.44
CA LEU A 42 -11.95 11.42 18.62
C LEU A 42 -12.38 11.58 20.08
N ASP A 43 -13.54 12.17 20.32
CA ASP A 43 -14.05 12.40 21.69
C ASP A 43 -14.37 11.09 22.41
N SER A 44 -14.80 10.08 21.66
CA SER A 44 -15.05 8.73 22.16
C SER A 44 -14.78 7.68 21.09
N ILE A 45 -14.23 6.54 21.49
CA ILE A 45 -14.04 5.38 20.63
C ILE A 45 -15.10 4.36 20.98
N THR A 46 -16.07 4.17 20.06
CA THR A 46 -17.07 3.10 20.16
C THR A 46 -16.51 1.79 19.61
N ALA A 47 -17.20 0.67 19.82
CA ALA A 47 -16.84 -0.61 19.22
C ALA A 47 -16.83 -0.55 17.67
N GLU A 48 -17.75 0.20 17.06
CA GLU A 48 -17.79 0.43 15.62
C GLU A 48 -16.59 1.26 15.15
N SER A 49 -16.29 2.36 15.83
CA SER A 49 -15.08 3.17 15.55
C SER A 49 -13.81 2.35 15.68
N SER A 50 -13.72 1.51 16.73
CA SER A 50 -12.58 0.61 16.94
C SER A 50 -12.39 -0.36 15.77
N ALA A 51 -13.47 -0.96 15.27
CA ALA A 51 -13.41 -1.85 14.12
C ALA A 51 -12.94 -1.12 12.86
N ILE A 52 -13.38 0.12 12.65
CA ILE A 52 -12.95 0.96 11.52
C ILE A 52 -11.48 1.33 11.66
N ILE A 53 -11.02 1.76 12.84
CA ILE A 53 -9.61 2.09 13.10
C ILE A 53 -8.73 0.88 12.83
N THR A 54 -9.14 -0.31 13.27
CA THR A 54 -8.41 -1.56 12.99
C THR A 54 -8.29 -1.83 11.50
N ARG A 55 -9.36 -1.67 10.72
CA ARG A 55 -9.32 -1.83 9.25
C ARG A 55 -8.43 -0.79 8.59
N PHE A 56 -8.48 0.45 9.04
CA PHE A 56 -7.61 1.52 8.56
C PHE A 56 -6.13 1.20 8.85
N TYR A 57 -5.82 0.75 10.07
CA TYR A 57 -4.48 0.29 10.42
C TYR A 57 -4.00 -0.84 9.51
N GLN A 58 -4.85 -1.85 9.22
CA GLN A 58 -4.50 -2.95 8.32
C GLN A 58 -4.24 -2.46 6.89
N ALA A 59 -4.99 -1.49 6.41
CA ALA A 59 -4.73 -0.85 5.12
C ALA A 59 -3.38 -0.13 5.10
N CYS A 60 -3.05 0.60 6.17
CA CYS A 60 -1.76 1.26 6.32
C CYS A 60 -0.60 0.26 6.38
N ILE A 61 -0.72 -0.85 7.12
CA ILE A 61 0.26 -1.93 7.16
C ILE A 61 0.47 -2.53 5.76
N GLY A 62 -0.60 -2.80 5.04
CA GLY A 62 -0.51 -3.26 3.65
C GLY A 62 0.27 -2.28 2.78
N TRP A 63 -0.04 -0.98 2.89
CA TRP A 63 0.62 0.06 2.12
C TRP A 63 2.12 0.17 2.44
N VAL A 64 2.53 0.21 3.70
CA VAL A 64 3.95 0.34 4.08
C VAL A 64 4.79 -0.88 3.69
N ARG A 65 4.18 -2.06 3.61
CA ARG A 65 4.83 -3.29 3.13
C ARG A 65 4.98 -3.33 1.61
N TYR A 66 3.99 -2.86 0.90
CA TYR A 66 3.93 -2.89 -0.56
C TYR A 66 4.71 -1.74 -1.21
N LYS A 67 4.64 -0.54 -0.63
CA LYS A 67 5.18 0.68 -1.25
C LYS A 67 6.66 0.60 -1.59
N PRO A 68 7.57 0.04 -0.76
CA PRO A 68 8.97 -0.10 -1.11
C PRO A 68 9.20 -0.96 -2.35
N LEU A 69 8.50 -2.09 -2.47
CA LEU A 69 8.60 -2.94 -3.67
C LEU A 69 8.14 -2.19 -4.92
N LEU A 70 7.01 -1.49 -4.83
CA LEU A 70 6.51 -0.70 -5.96
C LEU A 70 7.52 0.35 -6.40
N LEU A 71 8.11 1.09 -5.47
CA LEU A 71 9.13 2.10 -5.78
C LEU A 71 10.36 1.48 -6.43
N TYR A 72 10.81 0.34 -5.94
CA TYR A 72 11.95 -0.38 -6.50
C TYR A 72 11.69 -0.82 -7.96
N ILE A 73 10.46 -1.23 -8.29
CA ILE A 73 10.08 -1.63 -9.65
C ILE A 73 9.94 -0.42 -10.58
N THR A 74 9.36 0.68 -10.10
CA THR A 74 8.95 1.80 -10.95
C THR A 74 10.00 2.91 -11.06
N ASP A 75 10.90 3.02 -10.08
CA ASP A 75 11.92 4.08 -10.02
C ASP A 75 13.12 3.63 -9.19
N ALA A 76 13.88 2.71 -9.73
CA ALA A 76 15.08 2.19 -9.06
C ALA A 76 16.14 3.28 -8.81
N CYS A 77 16.28 4.25 -9.72
CA CYS A 77 17.26 5.33 -9.59
C CYS A 77 16.92 6.31 -8.46
N GLY A 78 15.63 6.63 -8.28
CA GLY A 78 15.15 7.52 -7.22
C GLY A 78 14.77 6.79 -5.94
N TYR A 79 14.97 5.47 -5.86
CA TYR A 79 14.48 4.64 -4.78
C TYR A 79 14.87 5.14 -3.39
N GLU A 80 16.16 5.31 -3.15
CA GLU A 80 16.66 5.70 -1.82
C GLU A 80 16.13 7.07 -1.38
N SER A 81 16.13 8.04 -2.27
CA SER A 81 15.61 9.38 -1.99
C SER A 81 14.13 9.34 -1.61
N LYS A 82 13.32 8.58 -2.35
CA LYS A 82 11.88 8.43 -2.07
C LYS A 82 11.60 7.66 -0.78
N ILE A 83 12.43 6.66 -0.46
CA ILE A 83 12.31 5.94 0.81
C ILE A 83 12.58 6.87 1.98
N LEU A 84 13.60 7.70 1.90
CA LEU A 84 13.92 8.69 2.95
C LEU A 84 12.81 9.74 3.10
N GLU A 85 12.28 10.24 1.99
CA GLU A 85 11.15 11.17 2.00
C GLU A 85 9.92 10.57 2.71
N ILE A 86 9.55 9.33 2.36
CA ILE A 86 8.41 8.66 2.99
C ILE A 86 8.67 8.39 4.48
N GLN A 87 9.88 8.00 4.85
CA GLN A 87 10.24 7.82 6.27
C GLN A 87 10.05 9.12 7.04
N HIS A 88 10.53 10.22 6.50
CA HIS A 88 10.37 11.53 7.13
C HIS A 88 8.88 11.91 7.27
N ILE A 89 8.08 11.69 6.23
CA ILE A 89 6.63 11.93 6.30
C ILE A 89 5.99 11.07 7.40
N LEU A 90 6.32 9.78 7.48
CA LEU A 90 5.81 8.90 8.51
C LEU A 90 6.19 9.38 9.91
N GLU A 91 7.44 9.81 10.13
CA GLU A 91 7.89 10.37 11.41
C GLU A 91 7.08 11.61 11.84
N LEU A 92 6.70 12.46 10.89
CA LEU A 92 5.89 13.65 11.17
C LEU A 92 4.41 13.36 11.39
N VAL A 93 3.86 12.34 10.73
CA VAL A 93 2.43 12.09 10.68
C VAL A 93 1.98 11.09 11.74
N LEU A 94 2.78 10.08 12.06
CA LEU A 94 2.41 9.02 12.99
C LEU A 94 2.02 9.54 14.40
N PRO A 95 2.72 10.49 15.00
CA PRO A 95 2.29 11.03 16.30
C PRO A 95 0.89 11.64 16.26
N LYS A 96 0.55 12.30 15.13
CA LYS A 96 -0.77 12.91 14.94
C LYS A 96 -1.86 11.84 14.74
N ILE A 97 -1.56 10.78 13.99
CA ILE A 97 -2.47 9.66 13.78
C ILE A 97 -2.72 8.92 15.10
N CYS A 98 -1.66 8.60 15.85
CA CYS A 98 -1.79 7.96 17.16
C CYS A 98 -2.63 8.79 18.12
N ALA A 99 -2.39 10.09 18.19
CA ALA A 99 -3.18 11.00 19.03
C ALA A 99 -4.65 11.10 18.59
N CYS A 100 -4.90 11.16 17.27
CA CYS A 100 -6.25 11.24 16.72
C CYS A 100 -7.06 9.99 17.05
N PHE A 101 -6.50 8.81 16.78
CA PHE A 101 -7.20 7.54 16.99
C PHE A 101 -7.02 6.94 18.37
N GLN A 102 -6.21 7.55 19.23
CA GLN A 102 -5.87 7.04 20.56
C GLN A 102 -5.35 5.58 20.51
N ASP A 103 -4.55 5.29 19.48
CA ASP A 103 -4.01 3.96 19.22
C ASP A 103 -2.53 4.04 18.84
N ASP A 104 -1.66 3.62 19.77
CA ASP A 104 -0.21 3.62 19.60
C ASP A 104 0.29 2.53 18.64
N ASN A 105 -0.55 1.58 18.22
CA ASN A 105 -0.17 0.57 17.24
C ASN A 105 0.29 1.18 15.92
N PHE A 106 -0.19 2.37 15.58
CA PHE A 106 0.25 3.07 14.36
C PHE A 106 1.75 3.39 14.34
N TYR A 107 2.42 3.48 15.49
CA TYR A 107 3.89 3.62 15.51
C TYR A 107 4.62 2.44 14.90
N ASN A 108 4.01 1.23 14.82
CA ASN A 108 4.59 0.07 14.18
C ASN A 108 4.73 0.21 12.66
N LEU A 109 4.05 1.18 12.04
CA LEU A 109 4.14 1.40 10.59
C LEU A 109 5.54 1.80 10.13
N LEU A 110 6.25 2.61 10.91
CA LEU A 110 7.60 3.06 10.54
C LEU A 110 8.64 1.93 10.58
N PRO A 111 8.77 1.13 11.64
CA PRO A 111 9.66 -0.03 11.63
C PRO A 111 9.30 -1.06 10.56
N GLU A 112 8.02 -1.30 10.29
CA GLU A 112 7.59 -2.17 9.18
C GLU A 112 8.04 -1.59 7.83
N PHE A 113 7.82 -0.30 7.58
CA PHE A 113 8.27 0.34 6.35
C PHE A 113 9.80 0.21 6.16
N ARG A 114 10.57 0.49 7.21
CA ARG A 114 12.05 0.36 7.20
C ARG A 114 12.49 -1.08 6.90
N LYS A 115 11.82 -2.07 7.50
CA LYS A 115 12.10 -3.49 7.27
C LYS A 115 11.86 -3.87 5.81
N TYR A 116 10.73 -3.48 5.23
CA TYR A 116 10.39 -3.79 3.84
C TYR A 116 11.26 -3.02 2.85
N SER A 117 11.63 -1.78 3.16
CA SER A 117 12.56 -0.99 2.35
C SER A 117 13.93 -1.65 2.25
N LYS A 118 14.49 -2.10 3.36
CA LYS A 118 15.79 -2.81 3.37
C LYS A 118 15.77 -4.13 2.59
N ASN A 119 14.62 -4.74 2.44
CA ASN A 119 14.45 -6.03 1.79
C ASN A 119 13.82 -5.93 0.39
N ALA A 120 13.74 -4.75 -0.21
CA ALA A 120 13.04 -4.53 -1.49
C ALA A 120 13.60 -5.41 -2.62
N VAL A 121 14.93 -5.56 -2.72
CA VAL A 121 15.58 -6.44 -3.71
C VAL A 121 15.13 -7.89 -3.55
N LYS A 122 15.12 -8.40 -2.32
CA LYS A 122 14.67 -9.77 -2.02
C LYS A 122 13.19 -9.96 -2.36
N HIS A 123 12.36 -8.97 -2.05
CA HIS A 123 10.93 -8.99 -2.39
C HIS A 123 10.72 -8.94 -3.90
N TYR A 124 11.54 -8.18 -4.62
CA TYR A 124 11.52 -8.14 -6.07
C TYR A 124 11.88 -9.48 -6.70
N GLN A 125 12.96 -10.12 -6.25
CA GLN A 125 13.34 -11.46 -6.71
C GLN A 125 12.21 -12.46 -6.52
N LYS A 126 11.61 -12.50 -5.33
CA LYS A 126 10.45 -13.37 -5.05
C LYS A 126 9.24 -13.04 -5.93
N PHE A 127 9.02 -11.77 -6.22
CA PHE A 127 7.96 -11.35 -7.14
C PHE A 127 8.18 -11.90 -8.55
N ILE A 128 9.40 -11.81 -9.09
CA ILE A 128 9.76 -12.38 -10.40
C ILE A 128 9.58 -13.90 -10.43
N GLU A 129 10.06 -14.61 -9.41
CA GLU A 129 9.88 -16.07 -9.29
C GLU A 129 8.40 -16.46 -9.28
N THR A 130 7.57 -15.71 -8.56
CA THR A 130 6.12 -15.94 -8.52
C THR A 130 5.50 -15.72 -9.90
N GLN A 131 5.91 -14.69 -10.63
CA GLN A 131 5.43 -14.41 -11.98
C GLN A 131 5.80 -15.53 -12.96
N GLN A 132 7.04 -16.02 -12.89
CA GLN A 132 7.49 -17.14 -13.72
C GLN A 132 6.72 -18.43 -13.42
N SER A 133 6.46 -18.70 -12.15
CA SER A 133 5.66 -19.86 -11.73
C SER A 133 4.22 -19.76 -12.23
N TRP A 134 3.65 -18.56 -12.19
CA TRP A 134 2.32 -18.31 -12.72
C TRP A 134 2.25 -18.49 -14.24
N ALA A 135 3.24 -17.97 -14.97
CA ALA A 135 3.32 -18.15 -16.41
C ALA A 135 3.36 -19.63 -16.80
N LYS A 136 4.22 -20.43 -16.13
CA LYS A 136 4.29 -21.88 -16.34
C LYS A 136 2.96 -22.59 -16.08
N LEU A 137 2.23 -22.20 -15.04
CA LEU A 137 0.92 -22.74 -14.73
C LEU A 137 -0.08 -22.43 -15.84
N MET A 138 -0.11 -21.19 -16.32
CA MET A 138 -1.01 -20.79 -17.42
C MET A 138 -0.71 -21.56 -18.71
N ASP A 139 0.57 -21.72 -19.08
CA ASP A 139 0.98 -22.50 -20.25
C ASP A 139 0.52 -23.98 -20.12
N HIS A 140 0.62 -24.55 -18.91
CA HIS A 140 0.17 -25.91 -18.66
C HIS A 140 -1.36 -26.05 -18.82
N ILE A 141 -2.11 -25.10 -18.28
CA ILE A 141 -3.59 -25.08 -18.40
C ILE A 141 -4.01 -24.96 -19.87
N GLU A 142 -3.37 -24.09 -20.62
CA GLU A 142 -3.67 -23.90 -22.06
C GLU A 142 -3.32 -25.13 -22.88
N SER A 143 -2.20 -25.78 -22.59
CA SER A 143 -1.80 -27.02 -23.25
C SER A 143 -2.72 -28.20 -22.96
N SER A 144 -3.30 -28.24 -21.75
CA SER A 144 -4.24 -29.30 -21.31
C SER A 144 -5.66 -29.14 -21.90
N ARG A 145 -5.96 -27.98 -22.49
CA ARG A 145 -7.25 -27.69 -23.14
C ARG A 145 -7.27 -28.00 -24.63
N ARG A 146 -6.14 -28.31 -25.21
CA ARG A 146 -5.98 -28.74 -26.62
C ARG A 146 -5.98 -30.26 -26.72
#